data_63c59b610e60ad95b684b4bd62e60cc4
#
_entry.id   63c59b610e60ad95b684b4bd62e60cc4
#
_cell.length_a   1.000
_cell.length_b   1.000
_cell.length_c   1.000
_cell.angle_alpha   90.00
_cell.angle_beta   90.00
_cell.angle_gamma   90.00
#
_symmetry.space_group_name_H-M   'P 1'
#
loop_
_entity.id
_entity.type
_entity.pdbx_description
1 polymer ?
#
loop_
_entity_poly.entity_id
_entity_poly.type
_entity_poly.pdbx_seq_one_letter_code
_entity_poly.pdbx_strand_id
1 'polypeptide(L)'
;MAANTQDQSVKVQQVSVGKINTTFGFESALDKQQAIERLFLSETGLQGDECGDPKHHGGTERALHQYPAEHYAYWQTQYPERDWQAPGMGENISTLGMMEDNVHIGDRYQWGEAIIEVSQPRSPCYKLNIRWNAEGMSDQMQQLSYCGWLYRVIKTGHVSVEDNLVLLARDDTALTVKQVADYFFNDPLNRDGLAKIIASEKLTHKWRDTAEKRLATGEVEVWDYRLLGKLRG
;
A
#
# COMPACT_ATOMS: atom_id res chain seq x y z
N MET A 1 -0.58 -22.09 24.49
CA MET A 1 -1.06 -20.98 25.29
C MET A 1 -1.73 -20.04 24.32
N ALA A 2 -3.03 -19.80 24.45
CA ALA A 2 -3.73 -18.87 23.56
C ALA A 2 -3.20 -17.46 23.86
N ALA A 3 -2.63 -16.81 22.85
CA ALA A 3 -2.23 -15.41 22.92
C ALA A 3 -3.48 -14.59 23.26
N ASN A 4 -3.34 -13.74 24.26
CA ASN A 4 -4.36 -12.78 24.68
C ASN A 4 -4.54 -11.78 23.54
N THR A 5 -5.48 -12.04 22.63
CA THR A 5 -5.93 -11.07 21.63
C THR A 5 -6.66 -9.96 22.37
N GLN A 6 -5.90 -9.04 22.98
CA GLN A 6 -6.46 -7.74 23.28
C GLN A 6 -7.01 -7.21 21.96
N ASP A 7 -8.24 -6.78 21.98
CA ASP A 7 -9.03 -6.24 20.87
C ASP A 7 -8.25 -5.09 20.19
N GLN A 8 -7.31 -5.45 19.27
CA GLN A 8 -6.54 -4.47 18.51
C GLN A 8 -7.44 -3.93 17.41
N SER A 9 -8.27 -2.99 17.82
CA SER A 9 -9.21 -2.28 16.96
C SER A 9 -8.65 -0.91 16.60
N VAL A 10 -8.54 -0.62 15.31
CA VAL A 10 -8.06 0.66 14.81
C VAL A 10 -9.18 1.36 14.07
N LYS A 11 -9.41 2.63 14.42
CA LYS A 11 -10.42 3.47 13.78
C LYS A 11 -9.97 3.85 12.38
N VAL A 12 -10.83 3.64 11.39
CA VAL A 12 -10.65 4.19 10.05
C VAL A 12 -10.93 5.70 10.10
N GLN A 13 -9.97 6.50 9.64
CA GLN A 13 -10.11 7.97 9.60
C GLN A 13 -10.84 8.41 8.36
N GLN A 14 -10.57 7.74 7.24
CA GLN A 14 -11.18 8.06 5.95
C GLN A 14 -11.23 6.85 5.05
N VAL A 15 -12.33 6.73 4.31
CA VAL A 15 -12.51 5.81 3.17
C VAL A 15 -12.65 6.64 1.91
N SER A 16 -11.98 6.25 0.83
CA SER A 16 -11.97 7.03 -0.42
C SER A 16 -12.07 6.16 -1.65
N VAL A 17 -12.81 6.65 -2.64
CA VAL A 17 -12.99 6.01 -3.94
C VAL A 17 -12.76 7.03 -5.05
N GLY A 18 -12.30 6.60 -6.22
CA GLY A 18 -12.03 7.48 -7.35
C GLY A 18 -12.45 6.88 -8.67
N LYS A 19 -12.92 7.74 -9.57
CA LYS A 19 -13.15 7.42 -10.98
C LYS A 19 -11.94 7.76 -11.81
N ILE A 20 -11.75 7.05 -12.91
CA ILE A 20 -10.71 7.39 -13.88
C ILE A 20 -11.01 8.78 -14.44
N ASN A 21 -10.02 9.66 -14.35
CA ASN A 21 -10.07 11.01 -14.91
C ASN A 21 -8.67 11.44 -15.38
N THR A 22 -8.58 12.64 -15.95
CA THR A 22 -7.34 13.21 -16.47
C THR A 22 -6.90 14.47 -15.73
N THR A 23 -7.36 14.67 -14.49
CA THR A 23 -7.08 15.85 -13.66
C THR A 23 -5.59 16.19 -13.60
N PHE A 24 -4.71 15.18 -13.58
CA PHE A 24 -3.25 15.38 -13.49
C PHE A 24 -2.53 15.28 -14.84
N GLY A 25 -3.25 15.37 -15.98
CA GLY A 25 -2.67 15.27 -17.32
C GLY A 25 -2.40 13.84 -17.81
N PHE A 26 -2.86 12.82 -17.07
CA PHE A 26 -2.82 11.41 -17.45
C PHE A 26 -4.04 10.68 -16.90
N GLU A 27 -4.45 9.58 -17.51
CA GLU A 27 -5.54 8.75 -17.01
C GLU A 27 -5.18 8.10 -15.67
N SER A 28 -6.00 8.34 -14.64
CA SER A 28 -5.78 7.82 -13.30
C SER A 28 -7.02 7.93 -12.43
N ALA A 29 -7.16 7.05 -11.46
CA ALA A 29 -8.11 7.14 -10.36
C ALA A 29 -7.44 7.61 -9.04
N LEU A 30 -6.30 8.32 -9.13
CA LEU A 30 -5.60 8.87 -7.95
C LEU A 30 -6.37 10.01 -7.29
N ASP A 31 -7.22 10.72 -8.04
CA ASP A 31 -8.05 11.82 -7.53
C ASP A 31 -9.30 11.25 -6.85
N LYS A 32 -9.06 10.58 -5.70
CA LYS A 32 -10.12 9.97 -4.92
C LYS A 32 -10.87 11.01 -4.09
N GLN A 33 -12.14 10.71 -3.81
CA GLN A 33 -13.01 11.51 -2.96
C GLN A 33 -13.44 10.69 -1.75
N GLN A 34 -13.65 11.35 -0.63
CA GLN A 34 -14.14 10.71 0.58
C GLN A 34 -15.51 10.08 0.33
N ALA A 35 -15.64 8.82 0.71
CA ALA A 35 -16.91 8.11 0.74
C ALA A 35 -17.52 8.19 2.15
N ILE A 36 -18.75 8.67 2.23
CA ILE A 36 -19.52 8.75 3.49
C ILE A 36 -20.55 7.63 3.62
N GLU A 37 -20.85 6.95 2.50
CA GLU A 37 -21.82 5.87 2.45
C GLU A 37 -21.15 4.52 2.73
N ARG A 38 -21.97 3.55 3.09
CA ARG A 38 -21.55 2.15 3.19
C ARG A 38 -21.37 1.57 1.79
N LEU A 39 -20.19 1.01 1.51
CA LEU A 39 -19.79 0.49 0.21
C LEU A 39 -19.66 -1.03 0.23
N PHE A 40 -19.95 -1.68 -0.88
CA PHE A 40 -19.63 -3.10 -1.06
C PHE A 40 -18.15 -3.24 -1.45
N LEU A 41 -17.42 -4.07 -0.69
CA LEU A 41 -16.06 -4.48 -1.01
C LEU A 41 -16.09 -5.82 -1.73
N SER A 42 -15.74 -5.80 -3.01
CA SER A 42 -15.55 -6.97 -3.86
C SER A 42 -14.12 -7.51 -3.75
N GLU A 43 -13.84 -8.64 -4.43
CA GLU A 43 -12.48 -9.20 -4.50
C GLU A 43 -11.45 -8.26 -5.16
N THR A 44 -11.89 -7.27 -5.93
CA THR A 44 -11.03 -6.38 -6.71
C THR A 44 -11.07 -4.92 -6.26
N GLY A 45 -11.85 -4.57 -5.24
CA GLY A 45 -11.91 -3.22 -4.69
C GLY A 45 -13.30 -2.77 -4.27
N LEU A 46 -13.37 -1.53 -3.79
CA LEU A 46 -14.59 -0.89 -3.32
C LEU A 46 -15.53 -0.54 -4.49
N GLN A 47 -16.81 -0.71 -4.25
CA GLN A 47 -17.85 -0.21 -5.16
C GLN A 47 -17.64 1.29 -5.40
N GLY A 48 -17.60 1.67 -6.68
CA GLY A 48 -17.37 3.07 -7.07
C GLY A 48 -15.91 3.45 -7.24
N ASP A 49 -14.96 2.63 -6.79
CA ASP A 49 -13.54 2.83 -7.07
C ASP A 49 -13.15 2.21 -8.43
N GLU A 50 -12.24 2.88 -9.14
CA GLU A 50 -11.72 2.42 -10.42
C GLU A 50 -10.18 2.32 -10.39
N CYS A 51 -9.63 1.56 -11.31
CA CYS A 51 -8.18 1.44 -11.49
C CYS A 51 -7.82 1.83 -12.93
N GLY A 52 -7.09 2.94 -13.10
CA GLY A 52 -6.69 3.47 -14.41
C GLY A 52 -5.63 2.62 -15.13
N ASP A 53 -4.99 1.69 -14.45
CA ASP A 53 -4.00 0.77 -15.03
C ASP A 53 -4.12 -0.60 -14.34
N PRO A 54 -5.10 -1.42 -14.73
CA PRO A 54 -5.35 -2.71 -14.09
C PRO A 54 -4.17 -3.68 -14.17
N LYS A 55 -3.33 -3.55 -15.20
CA LYS A 55 -2.14 -4.39 -15.41
C LYS A 55 -1.08 -4.18 -14.32
N HIS A 56 -0.91 -2.94 -13.86
CA HIS A 56 0.15 -2.58 -12.90
C HIS A 56 -0.36 -2.23 -11.52
N HIS A 57 -1.62 -1.79 -11.38
CA HIS A 57 -2.15 -1.25 -10.12
C HIS A 57 -3.41 -1.95 -9.60
N GLY A 58 -4.05 -2.83 -10.36
CA GLY A 58 -5.27 -3.55 -9.99
C GLY A 58 -5.06 -5.05 -9.74
N GLY A 59 -6.19 -5.74 -9.57
CA GLY A 59 -6.28 -7.18 -9.37
C GLY A 59 -6.50 -7.58 -7.91
N THR A 60 -6.79 -8.88 -7.70
CA THR A 60 -7.19 -9.41 -6.38
C THR A 60 -6.13 -9.23 -5.29
N GLU A 61 -4.86 -9.16 -5.65
CA GLU A 61 -3.75 -8.92 -4.71
C GLU A 61 -3.59 -7.45 -4.32
N ARG A 62 -4.33 -6.54 -4.96
CA ARG A 62 -4.23 -5.08 -4.84
C ARG A 62 -5.61 -4.43 -4.82
N ALA A 63 -6.54 -5.08 -4.13
CA ALA A 63 -7.92 -4.63 -4.06
C ALA A 63 -8.08 -3.28 -3.33
N LEU A 64 -7.24 -3.02 -2.33
CA LEU A 64 -7.26 -1.79 -1.54
C LEU A 64 -5.84 -1.29 -1.29
N HIS A 65 -5.69 0.01 -1.22
CA HIS A 65 -4.50 0.70 -0.74
C HIS A 65 -4.79 1.38 0.59
N GLN A 66 -3.98 1.11 1.62
CA GLN A 66 -3.97 1.84 2.88
C GLN A 66 -2.72 2.68 2.99
N TYR A 67 -2.88 3.89 3.56
CA TYR A 67 -1.77 4.81 3.82
C TYR A 67 -1.89 5.41 5.23
N PRO A 68 -0.81 5.34 6.05
CA PRO A 68 -0.78 5.96 7.38
C PRO A 68 -0.95 7.47 7.30
N ALA A 69 -1.92 8.01 8.06
CA ALA A 69 -2.18 9.45 8.08
C ALA A 69 -1.03 10.24 8.70
N GLU A 70 -0.22 9.61 9.54
CA GLU A 70 0.96 10.19 10.18
C GLU A 70 1.97 10.73 9.17
N HIS A 71 2.11 10.08 8.02
CA HIS A 71 3.07 10.49 6.99
C HIS A 71 2.74 11.83 6.35
N TYR A 72 1.49 12.29 6.41
CA TYR A 72 1.12 13.60 5.87
C TYR A 72 1.82 14.75 6.59
N ALA A 73 2.07 14.63 7.90
CA ALA A 73 2.84 15.63 8.66
C ALA A 73 4.29 15.74 8.17
N TYR A 74 4.91 14.60 7.79
CA TYR A 74 6.23 14.60 7.17
C TYR A 74 6.21 15.34 5.82
N TRP A 75 5.26 14.99 4.94
CA TRP A 75 5.13 15.63 3.62
C TRP A 75 4.84 17.12 3.72
N GLN A 76 4.02 17.54 4.68
CA GLN A 76 3.75 18.95 4.95
C GLN A 76 5.03 19.72 5.34
N THR A 77 5.95 19.06 6.05
CA THR A 77 7.25 19.65 6.41
C THR A 77 8.18 19.74 5.20
N GLN A 78 8.18 18.72 4.32
CA GLN A 78 9.05 18.70 3.14
C GLN A 78 8.57 19.65 2.03
N TYR A 79 7.27 19.81 1.88
CA TYR A 79 6.64 20.61 0.82
C TYR A 79 5.53 21.49 1.43
N PRO A 80 5.87 22.54 2.19
CA PRO A 80 4.94 23.30 3.04
C PRO A 80 3.88 24.07 2.25
N GLU A 81 4.10 24.32 0.96
CA GLU A 81 3.18 25.02 0.07
C GLU A 81 2.03 24.15 -0.47
N ARG A 82 1.95 22.89 -0.07
CA ARG A 82 0.93 21.92 -0.46
C ARG A 82 0.01 21.60 0.72
N ASP A 83 -1.23 21.27 0.43
CA ASP A 83 -2.20 20.79 1.43
C ASP A 83 -2.18 19.25 1.48
N TRP A 84 -1.35 18.71 2.37
CA TRP A 84 -1.11 17.28 2.51
C TRP A 84 -2.14 16.63 3.42
N GLN A 85 -3.10 15.96 2.84
CA GLN A 85 -4.14 15.23 3.56
C GLN A 85 -4.63 14.00 2.77
N ALA A 86 -5.31 13.08 3.46
CA ALA A 86 -5.96 11.95 2.81
C ALA A 86 -7.08 12.43 1.85
N PRO A 87 -7.21 11.82 0.67
CA PRO A 87 -6.49 10.67 0.12
C PRO A 87 -5.34 11.08 -0.82
N GLY A 88 -4.40 11.84 -0.35
CA GLY A 88 -3.31 12.45 -1.12
C GLY A 88 -2.43 11.46 -1.87
N MET A 89 -2.28 10.24 -1.37
CA MET A 89 -1.50 9.18 -2.04
C MET A 89 -2.35 8.28 -2.93
N GLY A 90 -3.65 8.59 -3.08
CA GLY A 90 -4.60 7.76 -3.84
C GLY A 90 -5.03 6.51 -3.08
N GLU A 91 -4.94 6.54 -1.76
CA GLU A 91 -5.36 5.46 -0.88
C GLU A 91 -6.89 5.36 -0.75
N ASN A 92 -7.34 4.12 -0.50
CA ASN A 92 -8.73 3.82 -0.18
C ASN A 92 -9.01 3.96 1.31
N ILE A 93 -8.02 3.66 2.16
CA ILE A 93 -8.14 3.66 3.61
C ILE A 93 -7.00 4.52 4.19
N SER A 94 -7.36 5.43 5.09
CA SER A 94 -6.42 6.15 5.93
C SER A 94 -6.69 5.87 7.40
N THR A 95 -5.65 5.60 8.19
CA THR A 95 -5.71 5.30 9.62
C THR A 95 -4.63 6.05 10.38
N LEU A 96 -4.77 6.08 11.71
CA LEU A 96 -3.72 6.45 12.67
C LEU A 96 -3.38 5.23 13.53
N GLY A 97 -2.11 5.07 13.87
CA GLY A 97 -1.61 3.97 14.73
C GLY A 97 -1.21 2.70 13.96
N MET A 98 -1.50 2.63 12.66
CA MET A 98 -1.03 1.55 11.79
C MET A 98 0.08 2.10 10.88
N MET A 99 1.30 1.63 11.10
CA MET A 99 2.49 2.04 10.35
C MET A 99 3.17 0.82 9.71
N GLU A 100 4.02 1.05 8.73
CA GLU A 100 4.73 -0.02 8.01
C GLU A 100 5.61 -0.88 8.92
N ASP A 101 6.02 -0.39 10.08
CA ASP A 101 6.86 -1.11 11.04
C ASP A 101 6.06 -1.96 12.05
N ASN A 102 4.74 -1.75 12.17
CA ASN A 102 3.88 -2.49 13.08
C ASN A 102 2.76 -3.31 12.38
N VAL A 103 2.68 -3.24 11.05
CA VAL A 103 1.78 -4.06 10.23
C VAL A 103 2.60 -5.15 9.52
N HIS A 104 2.14 -6.42 9.61
CA HIS A 104 2.85 -7.58 9.06
C HIS A 104 2.20 -8.09 7.78
N ILE A 105 3.01 -8.64 6.90
CA ILE A 105 2.51 -9.36 5.71
C ILE A 105 1.67 -10.55 6.17
N GLY A 106 0.44 -10.63 5.65
CA GLY A 106 -0.53 -11.66 6.04
C GLY A 106 -1.38 -11.31 7.25
N ASP A 107 -1.21 -10.13 7.87
CA ASP A 107 -2.16 -9.66 8.88
C ASP A 107 -3.57 -9.64 8.30
N ARG A 108 -4.53 -10.21 9.04
CA ARG A 108 -5.94 -10.22 8.65
C ARG A 108 -6.75 -9.32 9.54
N TYR A 109 -7.56 -8.49 8.92
CA TYR A 109 -8.46 -7.57 9.60
C TYR A 109 -9.91 -7.83 9.20
N GLN A 110 -10.79 -7.86 10.20
CA GLN A 110 -12.22 -7.66 9.99
C GLN A 110 -12.45 -6.16 9.75
N TRP A 111 -13.17 -5.83 8.67
CA TRP A 111 -13.65 -4.48 8.39
C TRP A 111 -15.12 -4.56 7.99
N GLY A 112 -16.01 -4.13 8.86
CA GLY A 112 -17.44 -4.34 8.66
C GLY A 112 -17.79 -5.82 8.45
N GLU A 113 -18.41 -6.17 7.34
CA GLU A 113 -18.72 -7.56 6.95
C GLU A 113 -17.57 -8.28 6.22
N ALA A 114 -16.57 -7.52 5.75
CA ALA A 114 -15.46 -8.04 4.97
C ALA A 114 -14.29 -8.53 5.83
N ILE A 115 -13.42 -9.36 5.25
CA ILE A 115 -12.11 -9.71 5.80
C ILE A 115 -11.07 -9.40 4.74
N ILE A 116 -10.05 -8.62 5.13
CA ILE A 116 -8.93 -8.23 4.28
C ILE A 116 -7.61 -8.74 4.84
N GLU A 117 -6.63 -9.01 3.97
CA GLU A 117 -5.31 -9.52 4.34
C GLU A 117 -4.21 -8.68 3.68
N VAL A 118 -3.20 -8.26 4.46
CA VAL A 118 -2.05 -7.52 3.94
C VAL A 118 -1.27 -8.37 2.95
N SER A 119 -1.17 -7.91 1.72
CA SER A 119 -0.60 -8.67 0.60
C SER A 119 0.81 -8.27 0.23
N GLN A 120 1.12 -6.97 0.28
CA GLN A 120 2.41 -6.41 -0.13
C GLN A 120 2.55 -4.93 0.25
N PRO A 121 3.77 -4.39 0.38
CA PRO A 121 3.99 -2.94 0.36
C PRO A 121 3.52 -2.33 -0.96
N ARG A 122 3.12 -1.07 -0.96
CA ARG A 122 2.91 -0.35 -2.21
C ARG A 122 4.23 0.07 -2.81
N SER A 123 4.40 -0.09 -4.12
CA SER A 123 5.52 0.48 -4.88
C SER A 123 5.13 1.87 -5.39
N PRO A 124 5.78 2.96 -4.91
CA PRO A 124 5.48 4.31 -5.39
C PRO A 124 5.85 4.50 -6.86
N CYS A 125 5.17 5.41 -7.55
CA CYS A 125 5.45 5.68 -8.96
C CYS A 125 5.43 7.18 -9.26
N TYR A 126 6.02 7.57 -10.40
CA TYR A 126 6.16 8.95 -10.87
C TYR A 126 4.84 9.74 -10.95
N LYS A 127 3.71 9.06 -11.05
CA LYS A 127 2.39 9.73 -11.07
C LYS A 127 2.15 10.58 -9.83
N LEU A 128 2.74 10.20 -8.68
CA LEU A 128 2.71 11.01 -7.45
C LEU A 128 3.55 12.29 -7.59
N ASN A 129 4.69 12.22 -8.28
CA ASN A 129 5.52 13.40 -8.54
C ASN A 129 4.73 14.45 -9.34
N ILE A 130 3.95 13.98 -10.33
CA ILE A 130 3.11 14.86 -11.17
C ILE A 130 1.94 15.40 -10.36
N ARG A 131 1.19 14.52 -9.65
CA ARG A 131 0.04 14.92 -8.82
C ARG A 131 0.40 16.05 -7.87
N TRP A 132 1.54 15.91 -7.20
CA TRP A 132 1.98 16.85 -6.19
C TRP A 132 2.91 17.95 -6.72
N ASN A 133 3.26 17.92 -8.02
CA ASN A 133 4.29 18.78 -8.61
C ASN A 133 5.54 18.81 -7.72
N ALA A 134 5.99 17.62 -7.29
CA ALA A 134 7.11 17.40 -6.37
C ALA A 134 8.07 16.40 -6.99
N GLU A 135 9.10 16.90 -7.67
CA GLU A 135 10.10 16.06 -8.35
C GLU A 135 10.84 15.19 -7.31
N GLY A 136 11.00 13.90 -7.63
CA GLY A 136 11.71 12.94 -6.76
C GLY A 136 10.90 12.43 -5.55
N MET A 137 9.66 12.88 -5.35
CA MET A 137 8.84 12.46 -4.22
C MET A 137 8.65 10.94 -4.17
N SER A 138 8.40 10.29 -5.30
CA SER A 138 8.22 8.83 -5.34
C SER A 138 9.49 8.07 -4.96
N ASP A 139 10.66 8.60 -5.29
CA ASP A 139 11.95 8.06 -4.88
C ASP A 139 12.17 8.25 -3.37
N GLN A 140 11.93 9.46 -2.86
CA GLN A 140 11.99 9.75 -1.43
C GLN A 140 11.03 8.88 -0.62
N MET A 141 9.78 8.70 -1.11
CA MET A 141 8.80 7.80 -0.49
C MET A 141 9.31 6.36 -0.41
N GLN A 142 9.97 5.88 -1.48
CA GLN A 142 10.59 4.56 -1.52
C GLN A 142 11.73 4.43 -0.51
N GLN A 143 12.65 5.40 -0.47
CA GLN A 143 13.81 5.41 0.44
C GLN A 143 13.40 5.41 1.92
N LEU A 144 12.34 6.12 2.26
CA LEU A 144 11.79 6.18 3.62
C LEU A 144 10.93 4.96 3.98
N SER A 145 10.57 4.14 3.00
CA SER A 145 9.55 3.08 3.15
C SER A 145 8.16 3.61 3.57
N TYR A 146 7.85 4.88 3.31
CA TYR A 146 6.58 5.54 3.61
C TYR A 146 5.58 5.32 2.47
N CYS A 147 5.34 4.06 2.12
CA CYS A 147 4.59 3.69 0.93
C CYS A 147 3.15 3.26 1.21
N GLY A 148 2.84 2.92 2.48
CA GLY A 148 1.63 2.17 2.79
C GLY A 148 1.68 0.76 2.22
N TRP A 149 0.54 0.08 2.21
CA TRP A 149 0.44 -1.30 1.76
C TRP A 149 -0.87 -1.58 1.03
N LEU A 150 -0.92 -2.75 0.43
CA LEU A 150 -2.07 -3.23 -0.31
C LEU A 150 -2.69 -4.43 0.39
N TYR A 151 -3.99 -4.61 0.16
CA TYR A 151 -4.75 -5.74 0.68
C TYR A 151 -5.32 -6.59 -0.46
N ARG A 152 -5.42 -7.90 -0.19
CA ARG A 152 -6.35 -8.79 -0.86
C ARG A 152 -7.60 -8.97 -0.01
N VAL A 153 -8.72 -9.28 -0.66
CA VAL A 153 -9.99 -9.54 0.02
C VAL A 153 -10.16 -11.04 0.23
N ILE A 154 -10.27 -11.47 1.49
CA ILE A 154 -10.50 -12.87 1.88
C ILE A 154 -11.99 -13.18 1.94
N LYS A 155 -12.78 -12.20 2.37
CA LYS A 155 -14.24 -12.27 2.40
C LYS A 155 -14.80 -10.93 1.96
N THR A 156 -15.69 -10.95 0.98
CA THR A 156 -16.40 -9.75 0.51
C THR A 156 -17.50 -9.34 1.49
N GLY A 157 -17.92 -8.09 1.45
CA GLY A 157 -19.00 -7.59 2.30
C GLY A 157 -19.10 -6.09 2.29
N HIS A 158 -20.06 -5.54 3.02
CA HIS A 158 -20.19 -4.09 3.14
C HIS A 158 -19.30 -3.54 4.24
N VAL A 159 -18.72 -2.39 3.95
CA VAL A 159 -17.77 -1.67 4.79
C VAL A 159 -18.08 -0.18 4.80
N SER A 160 -17.65 0.52 5.85
CA SER A 160 -17.82 1.96 5.95
C SER A 160 -16.68 2.59 6.78
N VAL A 161 -16.61 3.90 6.83
CA VAL A 161 -15.70 4.65 7.70
C VAL A 161 -15.99 4.45 9.19
N GLU A 162 -17.24 4.09 9.54
CA GLU A 162 -17.65 3.83 10.92
C GLU A 162 -17.21 2.45 11.43
N ASP A 163 -16.84 1.55 10.51
CA ASP A 163 -16.36 0.22 10.85
C ASP A 163 -14.85 0.29 11.17
N ASN A 164 -14.46 -0.20 12.35
CA ASN A 164 -13.05 -0.32 12.72
C ASN A 164 -12.36 -1.47 11.96
N LEU A 165 -11.04 -1.38 11.82
CA LEU A 165 -10.19 -2.51 11.46
C LEU A 165 -9.87 -3.30 12.73
N VAL A 166 -10.37 -4.53 12.85
CA VAL A 166 -10.13 -5.42 13.99
C VAL A 166 -9.17 -6.53 13.55
N LEU A 167 -8.01 -6.62 14.19
CA LEU A 167 -7.02 -7.65 13.89
C LEU A 167 -7.57 -9.03 14.29
N LEU A 168 -7.73 -9.91 13.27
CA LEU A 168 -8.21 -11.29 13.48
C LEU A 168 -7.08 -12.31 13.62
N ALA A 169 -5.99 -12.10 12.86
CA ALA A 169 -4.86 -13.01 12.83
C ALA A 169 -3.58 -12.28 12.47
N ARG A 170 -2.51 -12.64 13.16
CA ARG A 170 -1.12 -12.21 12.89
C ARG A 170 -0.19 -13.37 13.12
N ASP A 171 0.82 -13.48 12.27
CA ASP A 171 2.03 -14.24 12.52
C ASP A 171 3.12 -13.24 12.94
N ASP A 172 3.45 -13.22 14.24
CA ASP A 172 4.46 -12.30 14.79
C ASP A 172 5.88 -12.57 14.26
N THR A 173 6.09 -13.68 13.55
CA THR A 173 7.35 -14.00 12.87
C THR A 173 7.39 -13.55 11.42
N ALA A 174 6.25 -13.15 10.84
CA ALA A 174 6.19 -12.63 9.49
C ALA A 174 6.89 -11.26 9.38
N LEU A 175 7.41 -10.95 8.20
CA LEU A 175 8.02 -9.66 7.93
C LEU A 175 6.98 -8.55 8.06
N THR A 176 7.38 -7.42 8.66
CA THR A 176 6.58 -6.20 8.60
C THR A 176 6.60 -5.62 7.18
N VAL A 177 5.62 -4.78 6.86
CA VAL A 177 5.58 -4.02 5.59
C VAL A 177 6.88 -3.26 5.38
N LYS A 178 7.40 -2.61 6.45
CA LYS A 178 8.66 -1.87 6.41
C LYS A 178 9.85 -2.78 6.11
N GLN A 179 9.96 -3.93 6.76
CA GLN A 179 11.07 -4.86 6.53
C GLN A 179 11.09 -5.36 5.08
N VAL A 180 9.92 -5.65 4.50
CA VAL A 180 9.83 -6.03 3.09
C VAL A 180 10.27 -4.88 2.19
N ALA A 181 9.80 -3.65 2.44
CA ALA A 181 10.18 -2.47 1.65
C ALA A 181 11.68 -2.18 1.76
N ASP A 182 12.26 -2.25 2.97
CA ASP A 182 13.68 -2.01 3.20
C ASP A 182 14.56 -3.02 2.46
N TYR A 183 14.29 -4.33 2.58
CA TYR A 183 15.03 -5.37 1.85
C TYR A 183 14.84 -5.27 0.34
N PHE A 184 13.67 -4.84 -0.12
CA PHE A 184 13.38 -4.81 -1.54
C PHE A 184 13.91 -3.57 -2.24
N PHE A 185 13.90 -2.40 -1.58
CA PHE A 185 14.25 -1.12 -2.16
C PHE A 185 15.58 -0.55 -1.64
N ASN A 186 15.85 -0.64 -0.34
CA ASN A 186 16.98 0.05 0.30
C ASN A 186 18.23 -0.83 0.40
N ASP A 187 18.05 -2.16 0.48
CA ASP A 187 19.15 -3.14 0.45
C ASP A 187 18.82 -4.32 -0.47
N PRO A 188 18.64 -4.05 -1.79
CA PRO A 188 17.96 -4.94 -2.74
C PRO A 188 18.75 -6.21 -3.12
N LEU A 189 20.03 -6.32 -2.71
CA LEU A 189 20.87 -7.50 -2.91
C LEU A 189 21.26 -8.18 -1.60
N ASN A 190 20.66 -7.81 -0.48
CA ASN A 190 20.83 -8.47 0.81
C ASN A 190 20.32 -9.91 0.74
N ARG A 191 21.24 -10.86 0.76
CA ARG A 191 20.91 -12.28 0.57
C ARG A 191 19.96 -12.83 1.63
N ASP A 192 20.15 -12.43 2.90
CA ASP A 192 19.29 -12.89 4.01
C ASP A 192 17.91 -12.23 3.91
N GLY A 193 17.84 -10.96 3.55
CA GLY A 193 16.59 -10.24 3.28
C GLY A 193 15.82 -10.85 2.11
N LEU A 194 16.49 -11.14 0.99
CA LEU A 194 15.89 -11.80 -0.17
C LEU A 194 15.37 -13.21 0.20
N ALA A 195 16.13 -13.99 0.96
CA ALA A 195 15.69 -15.31 1.42
C ALA A 195 14.42 -15.22 2.29
N LYS A 196 14.33 -14.23 3.18
CA LYS A 196 13.12 -13.98 4.00
C LYS A 196 11.92 -13.59 3.14
N ILE A 197 12.12 -12.71 2.13
CA ILE A 197 11.06 -12.34 1.17
C ILE A 197 10.55 -13.57 0.42
N ILE A 198 11.45 -14.42 -0.08
CA ILE A 198 11.11 -15.67 -0.80
C ILE A 198 10.30 -16.62 0.10
N ALA A 199 10.69 -16.77 1.36
CA ALA A 199 10.00 -17.61 2.34
C ALA A 199 8.65 -17.06 2.81
N SER A 200 8.33 -15.78 2.53
CA SER A 200 7.09 -15.14 2.97
C SER A 200 5.91 -15.56 2.09
N GLU A 201 5.27 -16.69 2.43
CA GLU A 201 4.18 -17.29 1.62
C GLU A 201 2.97 -16.34 1.42
N LYS A 202 2.70 -15.45 2.37
CA LYS A 202 1.60 -14.47 2.30
C LYS A 202 1.91 -13.25 1.43
N LEU A 203 3.18 -12.99 1.16
CA LEU A 203 3.59 -11.97 0.21
C LEU A 203 3.25 -12.40 -1.20
N THR A 204 2.83 -11.47 -2.06
CA THR A 204 2.45 -11.79 -3.44
C THR A 204 3.60 -12.46 -4.21
N HIS A 205 3.27 -13.40 -5.09
CA HIS A 205 4.25 -14.15 -5.87
C HIS A 205 5.21 -13.24 -6.63
N LYS A 206 4.72 -12.14 -7.23
CA LYS A 206 5.55 -11.22 -8.00
C LYS A 206 6.73 -10.64 -7.20
N TRP A 207 6.56 -10.37 -5.90
CA TRP A 207 7.64 -9.89 -5.03
C TRP A 207 8.64 -11.01 -4.75
N ARG A 208 8.14 -12.23 -4.50
CA ARG A 208 8.98 -13.41 -4.25
C ARG A 208 9.79 -13.79 -5.49
N ASP A 209 9.16 -13.85 -6.67
CA ASP A 209 9.82 -14.18 -7.95
C ASP A 209 10.92 -13.14 -8.28
N THR A 210 10.67 -11.85 -7.99
CA THR A 210 11.70 -10.80 -8.16
C THR A 210 12.86 -11.02 -7.20
N ALA A 211 12.59 -11.36 -5.93
CA ALA A 211 13.64 -11.65 -4.95
C ALA A 211 14.45 -12.90 -5.34
N GLU A 212 13.82 -13.95 -5.84
CA GLU A 212 14.49 -15.14 -6.38
C GLU A 212 15.41 -14.79 -7.54
N LYS A 213 14.93 -13.98 -8.49
CA LYS A 213 15.75 -13.52 -9.62
C LYS A 213 16.96 -12.74 -9.13
N ARG A 214 16.80 -11.79 -8.21
CA ARG A 214 17.93 -11.01 -7.66
C ARG A 214 18.92 -11.89 -6.93
N LEU A 215 18.45 -12.87 -6.14
CA LEU A 215 19.30 -13.81 -5.44
C LEU A 215 20.14 -14.66 -6.41
N ALA A 216 19.55 -15.06 -7.55
CA ALA A 216 20.18 -15.87 -8.56
C ALA A 216 21.17 -15.08 -9.43
N THR A 217 20.84 -13.84 -9.81
CA THR A 217 21.61 -13.05 -10.78
C THR A 217 22.57 -12.05 -10.14
N GLY A 218 22.30 -11.61 -8.90
CA GLY A 218 23.02 -10.49 -8.28
C GLY A 218 22.70 -9.14 -8.92
N GLU A 219 21.59 -9.03 -9.67
CA GLU A 219 21.20 -7.83 -10.40
C GLU A 219 19.85 -7.31 -9.90
N VAL A 220 19.70 -5.98 -9.88
CA VAL A 220 18.45 -5.29 -9.56
C VAL A 220 17.85 -4.76 -10.86
N GLU A 221 16.55 -4.94 -11.02
CA GLU A 221 15.80 -4.37 -12.15
C GLU A 221 15.80 -2.85 -12.15
N VAL A 222 15.72 -2.23 -13.33
CA VAL A 222 15.70 -0.78 -13.47
C VAL A 222 14.36 -0.21 -12.99
N TRP A 223 14.42 0.76 -12.08
CA TRP A 223 13.23 1.43 -11.52
C TRP A 223 12.92 2.79 -12.14
N ASP A 224 13.79 3.29 -13.02
CA ASP A 224 13.72 4.64 -13.56
C ASP A 224 12.34 4.95 -14.16
N TYR A 225 11.82 4.06 -15.01
CA TYR A 225 10.49 4.29 -15.58
C TYR A 225 9.39 4.40 -14.52
N ARG A 226 9.43 3.55 -13.49
CA ARG A 226 8.45 3.59 -12.41
C ARG A 226 8.57 4.86 -11.56
N LEU A 227 9.79 5.28 -11.23
CA LEU A 227 10.04 6.41 -10.33
C LEU A 227 10.06 7.76 -11.04
N LEU A 228 10.45 7.80 -12.33
CA LEU A 228 10.69 9.05 -13.07
C LEU A 228 9.74 9.23 -14.28
N GLY A 229 9.03 8.17 -14.71
CA GLY A 229 8.22 8.18 -15.93
C GLY A 229 9.04 8.14 -17.23
N LYS A 230 10.35 8.02 -17.15
CA LYS A 230 11.31 7.95 -18.26
C LYS A 230 12.51 7.09 -17.87
N LEU A 231 13.21 6.54 -18.85
CA LEU A 231 14.52 5.92 -18.59
C LEU A 231 15.58 7.02 -18.49
N ARG A 232 16.54 6.84 -17.61
CA ARG A 232 17.77 7.65 -17.61
C ARG A 232 18.57 7.22 -18.83
N GLY A 233 18.90 8.18 -19.69
CA GLY A 233 19.76 7.98 -20.86
C GLY A 233 21.22 7.72 -20.46
#